data_0156f07b46424ee35719225b45b4fb27
#
_entry.id   0156f07b46424ee35719225b45b4fb27
#
_cell.length_a   1.000
_cell.length_b   1.000
_cell.length_c   1.000
_cell.angle_alpha   90.00
_cell.angle_beta   90.00
_cell.angle_gamma   90.00
#
_symmetry.space_group_name_H-M   'P 1'
#
loop_
_entity.id
_entity.type
_entity.pdbx_description
1 polymer ?
#
loop_
_entity_poly.entity_id
_entity_poly.type
_entity_poly.pdbx_seq_one_letter_code
_entity_poly.pdbx_strand_id
1 'polypeptide(L)'
;MKLLITGGGGFVGARLARTLLARGQLGGQAITTLVLADQVAPPADLLADARVQARTGALLAQCEAFGAEPFDGVFHLASAVSGECELDFDLGMRSNLDSTRALLDALRRAAQSSGKPARLVFSSSVAVFGPDASLPLPSLVADDTLPAPQTSYGVQKLVCEHLVADYTRKGYIDGRSARLMTVTVRPGRPNGAASSFFSGIIREPLAGVESVCPVHDQVSHPVSSPARAVEGLIAVYEASREAFGGRLALNLPALNVRVCDMLAALQEVAGKEVRDLVRFEHDQRIGAIVANWPGGATARRAAALGLKPDNSFADIIRQYIADCRLGADAGITLKGLDGRSA
;
A
#
# COMPACT_ATOMS: atom_id res chain seq x y z
N MET A 1 -12.05 -20.10 7.09
CA MET A 1 -10.71 -19.97 6.48
C MET A 1 -9.73 -19.25 7.39
N LYS A 2 -8.45 -19.59 7.30
CA LYS A 2 -7.37 -18.97 8.07
C LYS A 2 -6.53 -18.06 7.18
N LEU A 3 -6.43 -16.78 7.55
CA LEU A 3 -5.71 -15.75 6.81
C LEU A 3 -4.47 -15.27 7.56
N LEU A 4 -3.44 -14.88 6.82
CA LEU A 4 -2.27 -14.16 7.31
C LEU A 4 -2.19 -12.79 6.63
N ILE A 5 -2.03 -11.73 7.41
CA ILE A 5 -1.63 -10.40 6.94
C ILE A 5 -0.27 -10.07 7.56
N THR A 6 0.77 -10.03 6.75
CA THR A 6 2.05 -9.47 7.20
C THR A 6 2.02 -7.95 6.97
N GLY A 7 2.61 -7.18 7.87
CA GLY A 7 2.39 -5.73 7.91
C GLY A 7 1.02 -5.36 8.48
N GLY A 8 0.46 -6.24 9.34
CA GLY A 8 -0.88 -6.10 9.91
C GLY A 8 -1.04 -4.95 10.91
N GLY A 9 0.06 -4.44 11.49
CA GLY A 9 0.08 -3.25 12.34
C GLY A 9 0.19 -1.93 11.55
N GLY A 10 0.56 -1.98 10.26
CA GLY A 10 0.64 -0.83 9.38
C GLY A 10 -0.73 -0.31 8.95
N PHE A 11 -0.82 0.93 8.48
CA PHE A 11 -2.11 1.58 8.15
C PHE A 11 -2.92 0.85 7.07
N VAL A 12 -2.28 0.30 6.02
CA VAL A 12 -2.98 -0.50 5.00
C VAL A 12 -3.39 -1.85 5.57
N GLY A 13 -2.49 -2.52 6.31
CA GLY A 13 -2.76 -3.84 6.89
C GLY A 13 -3.86 -3.81 7.93
N ALA A 14 -3.85 -2.83 8.83
CA ALA A 14 -4.91 -2.65 9.82
C ALA A 14 -6.28 -2.33 9.17
N ARG A 15 -6.30 -1.48 8.13
CA ARG A 15 -7.52 -1.22 7.37
C ARG A 15 -8.04 -2.47 6.65
N LEU A 16 -7.15 -3.23 6.01
CA LEU A 16 -7.49 -4.50 5.39
C LEU A 16 -8.09 -5.49 6.40
N ALA A 17 -7.45 -5.60 7.58
CA ALA A 17 -7.93 -6.45 8.67
C ALA A 17 -9.35 -6.06 9.11
N ARG A 18 -9.60 -4.77 9.39
CA ARG A 18 -10.93 -4.26 9.74
C ARG A 18 -11.97 -4.56 8.66
N THR A 19 -11.61 -4.34 7.39
CA THR A 19 -12.49 -4.60 6.25
C THR A 19 -12.85 -6.09 6.15
N LEU A 20 -11.88 -6.99 6.29
CA LEU A 20 -12.09 -8.44 6.24
C LEU A 20 -12.91 -8.96 7.42
N LEU A 21 -12.65 -8.45 8.63
CA LEU A 21 -13.42 -8.79 9.82
C LEU A 21 -14.87 -8.33 9.74
N ALA A 22 -15.11 -7.12 9.23
CA ALA A 22 -16.46 -6.59 8.99
C ALA A 22 -17.22 -7.38 7.92
N ARG A 23 -16.55 -7.81 6.83
CA ARG A 23 -17.14 -8.69 5.80
C ARG A 23 -17.44 -10.09 6.33
N GLY A 24 -16.69 -10.58 7.32
CA GLY A 24 -16.77 -11.92 7.88
C GLY A 24 -16.38 -13.05 6.92
N GLN A 25 -16.13 -12.73 5.65
CA GLN A 25 -15.83 -13.72 4.60
C GLN A 25 -14.89 -13.15 3.54
N LEU A 26 -14.20 -14.05 2.81
CA LEU A 26 -13.36 -13.74 1.66
C LEU A 26 -13.50 -14.84 0.62
N GLY A 27 -13.79 -14.48 -0.64
CA GLY A 27 -14.03 -15.45 -1.71
C GLY A 27 -15.13 -16.49 -1.38
N GLY A 28 -16.19 -16.08 -0.68
CA GLY A 28 -17.31 -16.95 -0.29
C GLY A 28 -17.02 -17.86 0.91
N GLN A 29 -15.84 -17.78 1.54
CA GLN A 29 -15.47 -18.60 2.70
C GLN A 29 -15.44 -17.76 3.98
N ALA A 30 -16.09 -18.22 5.05
CA ALA A 30 -16.09 -17.56 6.36
C ALA A 30 -14.67 -17.45 6.95
N ILE A 31 -14.30 -16.26 7.44
CA ILE A 31 -13.02 -16.02 8.11
C ILE A 31 -13.14 -16.49 9.56
N THR A 32 -12.41 -17.54 9.91
CA THR A 32 -12.38 -18.09 11.26
C THR A 32 -11.16 -17.63 12.08
N THR A 33 -10.07 -17.33 11.39
CA THR A 33 -8.83 -16.88 12.03
C THR A 33 -8.13 -15.86 11.12
N LEU A 34 -7.69 -14.75 11.71
CA LEU A 34 -6.91 -13.71 11.05
C LEU A 34 -5.62 -13.47 11.83
N VAL A 35 -4.51 -13.97 11.31
CA VAL A 35 -3.18 -13.75 11.88
C VAL A 35 -2.62 -12.43 11.38
N LEU A 36 -2.29 -11.52 12.30
CA LEU A 36 -1.68 -10.23 12.01
C LEU A 36 -0.21 -10.27 12.45
N ALA A 37 0.70 -10.32 11.49
CA ALA A 37 2.15 -10.38 11.74
C ALA A 37 2.79 -9.02 11.42
N ASP A 38 3.48 -8.42 12.38
CA ASP A 38 4.17 -7.14 12.22
C ASP A 38 5.27 -6.99 13.28
N GLN A 39 6.19 -6.03 13.08
CA GLN A 39 7.16 -5.63 14.10
C GLN A 39 6.50 -4.87 15.26
N VAL A 40 5.38 -4.20 15.01
CA VAL A 40 4.58 -3.48 16.00
C VAL A 40 3.28 -4.21 16.28
N ALA A 41 2.76 -4.05 17.49
CA ALA A 41 1.46 -4.63 17.85
C ALA A 41 0.34 -4.02 16.98
N PRO A 42 -0.63 -4.83 16.52
CA PRO A 42 -1.82 -4.31 15.85
C PRO A 42 -2.63 -3.38 16.77
N PRO A 43 -3.44 -2.47 16.20
CA PRO A 43 -4.36 -1.62 16.97
C PRO A 43 -5.26 -2.40 17.93
N ALA A 44 -5.60 -1.81 19.08
CA ALA A 44 -6.34 -2.46 20.15
C ALA A 44 -7.75 -2.93 19.74
N ASP A 45 -8.42 -2.20 18.85
CA ASP A 45 -9.72 -2.58 18.29
C ASP A 45 -9.66 -3.90 17.51
N LEU A 46 -8.56 -4.15 16.80
CA LEU A 46 -8.34 -5.42 16.10
C LEU A 46 -8.06 -6.56 17.07
N LEU A 47 -7.29 -6.30 18.13
CA LEU A 47 -6.98 -7.29 19.15
C LEU A 47 -8.21 -7.71 19.98
N ALA A 48 -9.27 -6.92 20.00
CA ALA A 48 -10.51 -7.22 20.67
C ALA A 48 -11.39 -8.25 19.92
N ASP A 49 -11.14 -8.49 18.63
CA ASP A 49 -11.89 -9.50 17.86
C ASP A 49 -11.33 -10.90 18.12
N ALA A 50 -12.17 -11.82 18.56
CA ALA A 50 -11.77 -13.19 18.93
C ALA A 50 -11.14 -14.00 17.78
N ARG A 51 -11.35 -13.58 16.52
CA ARG A 51 -10.73 -14.22 15.34
C ARG A 51 -9.28 -13.79 15.12
N VAL A 52 -8.83 -12.70 15.76
CA VAL A 52 -7.52 -12.10 15.55
C VAL A 52 -6.46 -12.76 16.43
N GLN A 53 -5.34 -13.10 15.82
CA GLN A 53 -4.13 -13.56 16.48
C GLN A 53 -2.95 -12.65 16.09
N ALA A 54 -2.37 -11.93 17.05
CA ALA A 54 -1.20 -11.11 16.80
C ALA A 54 0.10 -11.93 16.88
N ARG A 55 1.02 -11.65 15.96
CA ARG A 55 2.38 -12.17 15.93
C ARG A 55 3.35 -10.99 15.81
N THR A 56 3.90 -10.54 16.94
CA THR A 56 4.81 -9.39 16.99
C THR A 56 6.25 -9.84 16.86
N GLY A 57 7.02 -9.17 15.99
CA GLY A 57 8.43 -9.43 15.75
C GLY A 57 8.81 -9.37 14.26
N ALA A 58 10.11 -9.49 13.99
CA ALA A 58 10.62 -9.47 12.62
C ALA A 58 10.04 -10.65 11.80
N LEU A 59 9.53 -10.35 10.60
CA LEU A 59 8.88 -11.35 9.74
C LEU A 59 9.81 -12.55 9.45
N LEU A 60 11.08 -12.28 9.17
CA LEU A 60 12.08 -13.31 8.88
C LEU A 60 12.15 -14.37 10.00
N ALA A 61 12.11 -13.95 11.25
CA ALA A 61 12.13 -14.86 12.40
C ALA A 61 10.83 -15.67 12.56
N GLN A 62 9.70 -15.17 12.06
CA GLN A 62 8.39 -15.82 12.14
C GLN A 62 8.18 -16.87 11.03
N CYS A 63 8.93 -16.78 9.92
CA CYS A 63 8.71 -17.61 8.73
C CYS A 63 8.91 -19.11 8.99
N GLU A 64 9.73 -19.51 9.97
CA GLU A 64 9.88 -20.92 10.32
C GLU A 64 8.56 -21.49 10.87
N ALA A 65 7.94 -20.80 11.81
CA ALA A 65 6.65 -21.18 12.38
C ALA A 65 5.54 -21.21 11.32
N PHE A 66 5.53 -20.25 10.38
CA PHE A 66 4.57 -20.24 9.27
C PHE A 66 4.72 -21.43 8.32
N GLY A 67 5.90 -22.04 8.23
CA GLY A 67 6.13 -23.24 7.44
C GLY A 67 5.43 -24.51 7.99
N ALA A 68 5.10 -24.54 9.27
CA ALA A 68 4.35 -25.61 9.93
C ALA A 68 2.84 -25.31 10.01
N GLU A 69 2.40 -24.14 9.60
CA GLU A 69 1.04 -23.61 9.78
C GLU A 69 0.39 -23.31 8.42
N PRO A 70 -0.59 -24.12 7.96
CA PRO A 70 -1.23 -23.86 6.68
C PRO A 70 -2.17 -22.64 6.76
N PHE A 71 -2.05 -21.76 5.78
CA PHE A 71 -2.94 -20.63 5.56
C PHE A 71 -3.74 -20.85 4.27
N ASP A 72 -5.02 -20.49 4.26
CA ASP A 72 -5.84 -20.45 3.05
C ASP A 72 -5.49 -19.25 2.18
N GLY A 73 -5.18 -18.12 2.82
CA GLY A 73 -4.82 -16.87 2.14
C GLY A 73 -3.80 -16.04 2.90
N VAL A 74 -2.97 -15.35 2.15
CA VAL A 74 -1.92 -14.48 2.66
C VAL A 74 -1.96 -13.14 1.94
N PHE A 75 -2.00 -12.03 2.70
CA PHE A 75 -1.72 -10.69 2.21
C PHE A 75 -0.35 -10.27 2.72
N HIS A 76 0.62 -10.20 1.82
CA HIS A 76 1.98 -9.83 2.18
C HIS A 76 2.21 -8.34 1.94
N LEU A 77 2.09 -7.54 3.03
CA LEU A 77 2.20 -6.08 3.01
C LEU A 77 3.42 -5.58 3.80
N ALA A 78 4.04 -6.42 4.62
CA ALA A 78 5.23 -6.07 5.39
C ALA A 78 6.37 -5.63 4.47
N SER A 79 6.94 -4.46 4.73
CA SER A 79 8.05 -3.90 3.95
C SER A 79 8.66 -2.72 4.68
N ALA A 80 10.00 -2.59 4.67
CA ALA A 80 10.66 -1.32 4.92
C ALA A 80 10.30 -0.34 3.80
N VAL A 81 10.17 0.96 4.11
CA VAL A 81 9.75 1.97 3.14
C VAL A 81 10.94 2.53 2.32
N SER A 82 10.63 3.22 1.23
CA SER A 82 11.66 3.65 0.27
C SER A 82 12.80 4.46 0.88
N GLY A 83 12.49 5.43 1.76
CA GLY A 83 13.53 6.25 2.40
C GLY A 83 14.42 5.46 3.36
N GLU A 84 13.86 4.50 4.07
CA GLU A 84 14.64 3.59 4.94
C GLU A 84 15.59 2.72 4.13
N CYS A 85 15.14 2.19 2.99
CA CYS A 85 15.95 1.35 2.12
C CYS A 85 17.10 2.12 1.43
N GLU A 86 16.92 3.43 1.21
CA GLU A 86 17.99 4.30 0.68
C GLU A 86 19.00 4.69 1.75
N LEU A 87 18.58 4.80 3.02
CA LEU A 87 19.46 5.11 4.14
C LEU A 87 20.21 3.87 4.65
N ASP A 88 19.58 2.71 4.62
CA ASP A 88 20.15 1.43 5.06
C ASP A 88 19.78 0.33 4.04
N PHE A 89 20.71 0.11 3.11
CA PHE A 89 20.56 -0.90 2.05
C PHE A 89 20.35 -2.30 2.63
N ASP A 90 21.10 -2.68 3.66
CA ASP A 90 21.01 -4.00 4.27
C ASP A 90 19.68 -4.21 5.02
N LEU A 91 19.14 -3.16 5.65
CA LEU A 91 17.78 -3.20 6.21
C LEU A 91 16.76 -3.50 5.11
N GLY A 92 16.86 -2.80 3.98
CA GLY A 92 16.00 -3.03 2.82
C GLY A 92 16.09 -4.47 2.32
N MET A 93 17.29 -5.00 2.13
CA MET A 93 17.52 -6.38 1.69
C MET A 93 16.91 -7.39 2.67
N ARG A 94 17.19 -7.27 3.96
CA ARG A 94 16.64 -8.17 4.99
C ARG A 94 15.12 -8.09 5.09
N SER A 95 14.57 -6.87 5.15
CA SER A 95 13.13 -6.66 5.43
C SER A 95 12.25 -6.91 4.21
N ASN A 96 12.73 -6.61 2.99
CA ASN A 96 11.91 -6.69 1.79
C ASN A 96 12.19 -7.97 1.00
N LEU A 97 13.46 -8.28 0.72
CA LEU A 97 13.81 -9.41 -0.14
C LEU A 97 13.92 -10.71 0.65
N ASP A 98 14.77 -10.77 1.69
CA ASP A 98 15.00 -12.01 2.43
C ASP A 98 13.75 -12.48 3.17
N SER A 99 13.01 -11.55 3.80
CA SER A 99 11.74 -11.88 4.47
C SER A 99 10.68 -12.37 3.49
N THR A 100 10.57 -11.77 2.29
CA THR A 100 9.64 -12.24 1.25
C THR A 100 10.03 -13.64 0.79
N ARG A 101 11.31 -13.88 0.50
CA ARG A 101 11.80 -15.21 0.10
C ARG A 101 11.54 -16.24 1.19
N ALA A 102 11.83 -15.92 2.46
CA ALA A 102 11.60 -16.83 3.58
C ALA A 102 10.11 -17.15 3.77
N LEU A 103 9.22 -16.16 3.58
CA LEU A 103 7.78 -16.37 3.60
C LEU A 103 7.32 -17.30 2.47
N LEU A 104 7.80 -17.08 1.25
CA LEU A 104 7.49 -17.93 0.11
C LEU A 104 7.96 -19.38 0.33
N ASP A 105 9.17 -19.57 0.89
CA ASP A 105 9.68 -20.89 1.25
C ASP A 105 8.84 -21.55 2.38
N ALA A 106 8.39 -20.79 3.36
CA ALA A 106 7.49 -21.25 4.40
C ALA A 106 6.15 -21.74 3.82
N LEU A 107 5.54 -20.96 2.95
CA LEU A 107 4.29 -21.33 2.28
C LEU A 107 4.45 -22.54 1.37
N ARG A 108 5.61 -22.70 0.70
CA ARG A 108 5.93 -23.90 -0.07
C ARG A 108 5.99 -25.13 0.82
N ARG A 109 6.67 -25.07 1.98
CA ARG A 109 6.71 -26.19 2.94
C ARG A 109 5.31 -26.54 3.46
N ALA A 110 4.52 -25.53 3.85
CA ALA A 110 3.15 -25.73 4.29
C ALA A 110 2.26 -26.37 3.21
N ALA A 111 2.44 -25.97 1.94
CA ALA A 111 1.72 -26.57 0.81
C ALA A 111 2.13 -28.03 0.57
N GLN A 112 3.41 -28.37 0.73
CA GLN A 112 3.89 -29.75 0.60
C GLN A 112 3.32 -30.69 1.69
N SER A 113 3.16 -30.18 2.91
CA SER A 113 2.59 -30.96 4.02
C SER A 113 1.07 -31.07 3.98
N SER A 114 0.38 -30.00 3.55
CA SER A 114 -1.10 -29.94 3.53
C SER A 114 -1.73 -30.38 2.20
N GLY A 115 -0.95 -30.46 1.13
CA GLY A 115 -1.45 -30.70 -0.25
C GLY A 115 -2.18 -29.51 -0.86
N LYS A 116 -2.23 -28.34 -0.18
CA LYS A 116 -3.00 -27.16 -0.63
C LYS A 116 -2.12 -25.90 -0.66
N PRO A 117 -1.80 -25.36 -1.84
CA PRO A 117 -1.11 -24.09 -1.97
C PRO A 117 -1.94 -22.92 -1.42
N ALA A 118 -1.31 -22.04 -0.63
CA ALA A 118 -1.95 -20.82 -0.16
C ALA A 118 -2.13 -19.84 -1.33
N ARG A 119 -3.25 -19.08 -1.34
CA ARG A 119 -3.40 -17.93 -2.22
C ARG A 119 -2.70 -16.72 -1.58
N LEU A 120 -1.76 -16.14 -2.31
CA LEU A 120 -0.97 -15.01 -1.82
C LEU A 120 -1.20 -13.77 -2.69
N VAL A 121 -1.51 -12.64 -2.05
CA VAL A 121 -1.46 -11.30 -2.66
C VAL A 121 -0.25 -10.56 -2.11
N PHE A 122 0.68 -10.22 -2.98
CA PHE A 122 1.85 -9.42 -2.68
C PHE A 122 1.61 -7.95 -3.05
N SER A 123 1.80 -7.04 -2.09
CA SER A 123 1.79 -5.61 -2.33
C SER A 123 3.10 -5.17 -2.95
N SER A 124 3.13 -5.04 -4.28
CA SER A 124 4.18 -4.33 -4.98
C SER A 124 3.88 -2.82 -5.00
N SER A 125 4.61 -2.06 -5.79
CA SER A 125 4.57 -0.59 -5.75
C SER A 125 4.77 0.00 -7.14
N VAL A 126 4.21 1.18 -7.38
CA VAL A 126 4.54 2.04 -8.51
C VAL A 126 6.04 2.39 -8.59
N ALA A 127 6.77 2.25 -7.48
CA ALA A 127 8.22 2.48 -7.40
C ALA A 127 9.07 1.49 -8.22
N VAL A 128 8.46 0.47 -8.82
CA VAL A 128 9.14 -0.41 -9.80
C VAL A 128 9.40 0.31 -11.14
N PHE A 129 8.75 1.45 -11.37
CA PHE A 129 8.92 2.25 -12.57
C PHE A 129 9.84 3.44 -12.33
N GLY A 130 10.63 3.76 -13.32
CA GLY A 130 11.48 4.95 -13.36
C GLY A 130 12.14 5.08 -14.74
N PRO A 131 12.81 6.19 -15.03
CA PRO A 131 13.53 6.38 -16.29
C PRO A 131 14.85 5.60 -16.28
N ASP A 132 15.29 5.16 -17.46
CA ASP A 132 16.64 4.71 -17.73
C ASP A 132 17.17 5.45 -18.97
N ALA A 133 18.48 5.60 -19.09
CA ALA A 133 19.07 6.28 -20.24
C ALA A 133 18.70 5.62 -21.59
N SER A 134 18.52 4.30 -21.57
CA SER A 134 18.09 3.52 -22.72
C SER A 134 16.57 3.41 -22.88
N LEU A 135 15.80 3.76 -21.85
CA LEU A 135 14.34 3.59 -21.79
C LEU A 135 13.69 4.77 -21.08
N PRO A 136 13.24 5.79 -21.82
CA PRO A 136 12.54 6.93 -21.22
C PRO A 136 11.27 6.48 -20.50
N LEU A 137 11.00 7.06 -19.33
CA LEU A 137 9.77 6.82 -18.61
C LEU A 137 8.59 7.45 -19.37
N PRO A 138 7.54 6.67 -19.73
CA PRO A 138 6.35 7.24 -20.34
C PRO A 138 5.59 8.15 -19.35
N SER A 139 4.86 9.14 -19.85
CA SER A 139 4.04 10.03 -19.03
C SER A 139 3.01 9.29 -18.17
N LEU A 140 2.47 8.18 -18.70
CA LEU A 140 1.58 7.25 -18.01
C LEU A 140 2.17 5.85 -18.07
N VAL A 141 2.49 5.28 -16.91
CA VAL A 141 2.90 3.86 -16.85
C VAL A 141 1.67 2.96 -16.91
N ALA A 142 1.82 1.81 -17.55
CA ALA A 142 0.76 0.82 -17.74
C ALA A 142 1.20 -0.57 -17.22
N ASP A 143 0.31 -1.56 -17.29
CA ASP A 143 0.61 -2.94 -16.89
C ASP A 143 1.76 -3.57 -17.70
N ASP A 144 1.96 -3.11 -18.94
CA ASP A 144 2.96 -3.54 -19.91
C ASP A 144 4.19 -2.62 -20.03
N THR A 145 4.24 -1.55 -19.23
CA THR A 145 5.45 -0.71 -19.13
C THR A 145 6.57 -1.54 -18.51
N LEU A 146 7.76 -1.53 -19.16
CA LEU A 146 8.93 -2.22 -18.62
C LEU A 146 9.37 -1.58 -17.31
N PRO A 147 9.45 -2.32 -16.20
CA PRO A 147 9.94 -1.78 -14.94
C PRO A 147 11.43 -1.44 -15.00
N ALA A 148 11.79 -0.23 -14.57
CA ALA A 148 13.17 0.26 -14.44
C ALA A 148 13.30 1.03 -13.11
N PRO A 149 13.34 0.34 -11.96
CA PRO A 149 13.32 0.98 -10.66
C PRO A 149 14.57 1.82 -10.41
N GLN A 150 14.39 3.02 -9.83
CA GLN A 150 15.46 3.97 -9.53
C GLN A 150 15.79 4.02 -8.03
N THR A 151 15.28 3.10 -7.23
CA THR A 151 15.50 3.02 -5.79
C THR A 151 15.72 1.57 -5.35
N SER A 152 16.47 1.35 -4.27
CA SER A 152 16.68 0.03 -3.66
C SER A 152 15.33 -0.64 -3.32
N TYR A 153 14.39 0.14 -2.78
CA TYR A 153 13.03 -0.32 -2.52
C TYR A 153 12.32 -0.81 -3.80
N GLY A 154 12.38 -0.04 -4.87
CA GLY A 154 11.77 -0.40 -6.15
C GLY A 154 12.37 -1.67 -6.74
N VAL A 155 13.70 -1.82 -6.68
CA VAL A 155 14.42 -3.04 -7.09
C VAL A 155 13.95 -4.24 -6.27
N GLN A 156 13.91 -4.12 -4.94
CA GLN A 156 13.48 -5.21 -4.05
C GLN A 156 12.03 -5.63 -4.36
N LYS A 157 11.11 -4.67 -4.57
CA LYS A 157 9.72 -4.97 -4.96
C LYS A 157 9.65 -5.71 -6.29
N LEU A 158 10.40 -5.28 -7.30
CA LEU A 158 10.44 -5.93 -8.62
C LEU A 158 10.98 -7.37 -8.54
N VAL A 159 12.08 -7.59 -7.81
CA VAL A 159 12.61 -8.94 -7.57
C VAL A 159 11.56 -9.83 -6.90
N CYS A 160 10.84 -9.30 -5.90
CA CYS A 160 9.78 -10.04 -5.22
C CYS A 160 8.58 -10.35 -6.15
N GLU A 161 8.21 -9.45 -7.09
CA GLU A 161 7.20 -9.78 -8.12
C GLU A 161 7.60 -11.03 -8.92
N HIS A 162 8.87 -11.12 -9.33
CA HIS A 162 9.39 -12.26 -10.09
C HIS A 162 9.46 -13.53 -9.23
N LEU A 163 9.84 -13.43 -7.95
CA LEU A 163 9.81 -14.57 -7.04
C LEU A 163 8.37 -15.11 -6.88
N VAL A 164 7.40 -14.24 -6.62
CA VAL A 164 5.97 -14.62 -6.53
C VAL A 164 5.51 -15.29 -7.82
N ALA A 165 5.88 -14.74 -8.98
CA ALA A 165 5.53 -15.31 -10.28
C ALA A 165 6.15 -16.70 -10.49
N ASP A 166 7.41 -16.92 -10.08
CA ASP A 166 8.07 -18.22 -10.25
C ASP A 166 7.54 -19.28 -9.27
N TYR A 167 7.34 -18.94 -7.99
CA TYR A 167 6.72 -19.85 -7.03
C TYR A 167 5.29 -20.24 -7.46
N THR A 168 4.57 -19.33 -8.10
CA THR A 168 3.26 -19.61 -8.70
C THR A 168 3.38 -20.56 -9.91
N ARG A 169 4.35 -20.31 -10.80
CA ARG A 169 4.63 -21.17 -11.95
C ARG A 169 4.97 -22.61 -11.53
N LYS A 170 5.67 -22.75 -10.40
CA LYS A 170 6.04 -24.03 -9.80
C LYS A 170 4.88 -24.70 -9.03
N GLY A 171 3.73 -24.04 -8.88
CA GLY A 171 2.58 -24.56 -8.14
C GLY A 171 2.76 -24.56 -6.62
N TYR A 172 3.73 -23.85 -6.08
CA TYR A 172 3.99 -23.77 -4.65
C TYR A 172 3.00 -22.87 -3.92
N ILE A 173 2.49 -21.85 -4.62
CA ILE A 173 1.48 -20.89 -4.17
C ILE A 173 0.53 -20.54 -5.31
N ASP A 174 -0.65 -19.96 -5.03
CA ASP A 174 -1.47 -19.20 -5.98
C ASP A 174 -1.18 -17.70 -5.78
N GLY A 175 -0.01 -17.25 -6.26
CA GLY A 175 0.51 -15.91 -6.02
C GLY A 175 0.01 -14.88 -7.04
N ARG A 176 -0.19 -13.66 -6.58
CA ARG A 176 -0.61 -12.49 -7.34
C ARG A 176 0.09 -11.26 -6.81
N SER A 177 0.67 -10.46 -7.70
CA SER A 177 1.33 -9.21 -7.32
C SER A 177 0.50 -8.03 -7.79
N ALA A 178 0.17 -7.10 -6.87
CA ALA A 178 -0.56 -5.88 -7.14
C ALA A 178 0.34 -4.67 -6.84
N ARG A 179 0.60 -3.82 -7.83
CA ARG A 179 1.36 -2.58 -7.66
C ARG A 179 0.43 -1.51 -7.10
N LEU A 180 0.66 -1.17 -5.84
CA LEU A 180 -0.04 -0.06 -5.20
C LEU A 180 0.51 1.25 -5.75
N MET A 181 -0.38 2.18 -6.03
CA MET A 181 -0.03 3.58 -6.27
C MET A 181 0.28 4.27 -4.95
N THR A 182 0.67 5.54 -4.97
CA THR A 182 0.92 6.25 -3.71
C THR A 182 -0.37 6.35 -2.90
N VAL A 183 -0.43 5.59 -1.82
CA VAL A 183 -1.60 5.62 -0.92
C VAL A 183 -1.60 6.91 -0.11
N THR A 184 -2.66 7.69 -0.23
CA THR A 184 -2.87 8.99 0.44
C THR A 184 -4.37 9.22 0.73
N VAL A 185 -4.79 9.81 1.83
CA VAL A 185 -4.01 10.42 2.91
C VAL A 185 -3.66 9.33 3.92
N ARG A 186 -2.37 9.22 4.26
CA ARG A 186 -1.90 8.26 5.27
C ARG A 186 -2.18 8.83 6.66
N PRO A 187 -2.79 8.07 7.56
CA PRO A 187 -2.96 8.48 8.96
C PRO A 187 -1.62 8.48 9.71
N GLY A 188 -1.62 9.05 10.91
CA GLY A 188 -0.48 9.05 11.79
C GLY A 188 0.54 10.15 11.50
N ARG A 189 1.80 9.91 11.89
CA ARG A 189 2.90 10.88 11.73
C ARG A 189 3.58 10.73 10.38
N PRO A 190 4.26 11.79 9.89
CA PRO A 190 5.16 11.68 8.74
C PRO A 190 6.15 10.53 8.92
N ASN A 191 6.42 9.78 7.85
CA ASN A 191 7.42 8.73 7.83
C ASN A 191 8.56 9.08 6.85
N GLY A 192 9.64 8.28 6.84
CA GLY A 192 10.82 8.50 6.00
C GLY A 192 10.61 8.31 4.50
N ALA A 193 9.40 8.04 4.01
CA ALA A 193 9.14 7.92 2.57
C ALA A 193 9.15 9.31 1.91
N ALA A 194 9.85 9.46 0.77
CA ALA A 194 9.85 10.70 0.00
C ALA A 194 8.44 11.13 -0.42
N SER A 195 7.52 10.18 -0.64
CA SER A 195 6.09 10.43 -0.93
C SER A 195 5.26 10.85 0.28
N SER A 196 5.85 10.96 1.47
CA SER A 196 5.13 11.33 2.70
C SER A 196 4.47 12.71 2.61
N PHE A 197 5.07 13.64 1.87
CA PHE A 197 4.54 14.99 1.70
C PHE A 197 3.16 15.03 1.03
N PHE A 198 2.82 14.10 0.12
CA PHE A 198 1.47 14.03 -0.47
C PHE A 198 0.36 13.85 0.57
N SER A 199 0.67 13.14 1.65
CA SER A 199 -0.25 13.06 2.79
C SER A 199 -0.10 14.26 3.73
N GLY A 200 1.13 14.76 3.91
CA GLY A 200 1.44 15.86 4.80
C GLY A 200 0.71 17.16 4.44
N ILE A 201 0.73 17.55 3.15
CA ILE A 201 0.06 18.76 2.67
C ILE A 201 -1.48 18.74 2.83
N ILE A 202 -2.05 17.63 3.26
CA ILE A 202 -3.48 17.47 3.55
C ILE A 202 -3.70 17.25 5.04
N ARG A 203 -3.00 16.28 5.62
CA ARG A 203 -3.20 15.82 7.01
C ARG A 203 -2.86 16.90 8.03
N GLU A 204 -1.68 17.53 7.90
CA GLU A 204 -1.23 18.56 8.83
C GLU A 204 -2.14 19.80 8.82
N PRO A 205 -2.51 20.39 7.66
CA PRO A 205 -3.47 21.48 7.61
C PRO A 205 -4.84 21.13 8.20
N LEU A 206 -5.35 19.94 7.96
CA LEU A 206 -6.59 19.48 8.59
C LEU A 206 -6.47 19.37 10.12
N ALA A 207 -5.27 19.11 10.63
CA ALA A 207 -4.95 19.13 12.05
C ALA A 207 -4.69 20.56 12.61
N GLY A 208 -4.76 21.60 11.78
CA GLY A 208 -4.45 22.99 12.15
C GLY A 208 -2.95 23.29 12.25
N VAL A 209 -2.10 22.50 11.57
CA VAL A 209 -0.65 22.63 11.59
C VAL A 209 -0.12 23.02 10.21
N GLU A 210 0.86 23.90 10.16
CA GLU A 210 1.56 24.24 8.91
C GLU A 210 2.23 23.00 8.30
N SER A 211 2.22 22.94 6.97
CA SER A 211 2.87 21.88 6.20
C SER A 211 3.70 22.46 5.06
N VAL A 212 4.83 21.82 4.77
CA VAL A 212 5.71 22.20 3.66
C VAL A 212 5.46 21.29 2.47
N CYS A 213 5.21 21.90 1.30
CA CYS A 213 5.24 21.23 0.01
C CYS A 213 6.65 21.39 -0.61
N PRO A 214 7.44 20.31 -0.74
CA PRO A 214 8.85 20.40 -1.15
C PRO A 214 9.04 20.42 -2.67
N VAL A 215 7.97 20.37 -3.46
CA VAL A 215 8.00 20.27 -4.93
C VAL A 215 7.13 21.34 -5.58
N HIS A 216 7.30 21.52 -6.90
CA HIS A 216 6.42 22.40 -7.68
C HIS A 216 4.97 21.89 -7.68
N ASP A 217 4.04 22.83 -7.75
CA ASP A 217 2.60 22.56 -7.76
C ASP A 217 2.13 21.83 -9.03
N GLN A 218 2.91 21.86 -10.14
CA GLN A 218 2.63 21.13 -11.37
C GLN A 218 3.09 19.66 -11.35
N VAL A 219 3.75 19.21 -10.30
CA VAL A 219 4.13 17.79 -10.16
C VAL A 219 2.86 16.94 -10.13
N SER A 220 2.78 16.00 -11.07
CA SER A 220 1.69 15.02 -11.19
C SER A 220 2.13 13.67 -10.65
N HIS A 221 1.22 12.95 -10.00
CA HIS A 221 1.53 11.63 -9.45
C HIS A 221 0.27 10.74 -9.37
N PRO A 222 0.40 9.42 -9.60
CA PRO A 222 -0.70 8.48 -9.40
C PRO A 222 -0.92 8.21 -7.92
N VAL A 223 -2.10 8.53 -7.41
CA VAL A 223 -2.49 8.33 -6.01
C VAL A 223 -3.73 7.45 -5.88
N SER A 224 -3.93 6.89 -4.71
CA SER A 224 -5.11 6.09 -4.37
C SER A 224 -5.45 6.27 -2.90
N SER A 225 -6.73 6.29 -2.56
CA SER A 225 -7.14 6.26 -1.15
C SER A 225 -6.79 4.93 -0.48
N PRO A 226 -6.65 4.89 0.86
CA PRO A 226 -6.50 3.63 1.60
C PRO A 226 -7.63 2.64 1.35
N ALA A 227 -8.87 3.12 1.12
CA ALA A 227 -10.00 2.25 0.82
C ALA A 227 -9.86 1.59 -0.55
N ARG A 228 -9.52 2.35 -1.60
CA ARG A 228 -9.30 1.78 -2.94
C ARG A 228 -8.13 0.82 -2.99
N ALA A 229 -7.05 1.10 -2.24
CA ALA A 229 -5.94 0.17 -2.10
C ALA A 229 -6.38 -1.17 -1.49
N VAL A 230 -7.16 -1.14 -0.41
CA VAL A 230 -7.71 -2.35 0.25
C VAL A 230 -8.70 -3.07 -0.65
N GLU A 231 -9.63 -2.35 -1.29
CA GLU A 231 -10.56 -2.92 -2.29
C GLU A 231 -9.80 -3.65 -3.39
N GLY A 232 -8.75 -3.03 -3.92
CA GLY A 232 -7.89 -3.62 -4.94
C GLY A 232 -7.22 -4.91 -4.50
N LEU A 233 -6.63 -4.93 -3.29
CA LEU A 233 -6.02 -6.15 -2.73
C LEU A 233 -7.02 -7.29 -2.57
N ILE A 234 -8.24 -6.98 -2.09
CA ILE A 234 -9.30 -7.97 -1.91
C ILE A 234 -9.77 -8.50 -3.27
N ALA A 235 -10.04 -7.63 -4.24
CA ALA A 235 -10.48 -8.05 -5.57
C ALA A 235 -9.42 -8.89 -6.29
N VAL A 236 -8.14 -8.55 -6.15
CA VAL A 236 -7.01 -9.35 -6.67
C VAL A 236 -6.99 -10.73 -6.01
N TYR A 237 -7.27 -10.83 -4.71
CA TYR A 237 -7.41 -12.12 -4.03
C TYR A 237 -8.59 -12.93 -4.56
N GLU A 238 -9.75 -12.30 -4.71
CA GLU A 238 -11.01 -12.96 -5.08
C GLU A 238 -11.08 -13.33 -6.57
N ALA A 239 -10.31 -12.66 -7.44
CA ALA A 239 -10.28 -12.95 -8.87
C ALA A 239 -9.94 -14.44 -9.14
N SER A 240 -10.54 -15.04 -10.17
CA SER A 240 -10.07 -16.33 -10.67
C SER A 240 -8.68 -16.19 -11.31
N ARG A 241 -7.99 -17.30 -11.55
CA ARG A 241 -6.67 -17.25 -12.22
C ARG A 241 -6.80 -16.72 -13.66
N GLU A 242 -7.87 -17.08 -14.34
CA GLU A 242 -8.18 -16.63 -15.70
C GLU A 242 -8.47 -15.14 -15.72
N ALA A 243 -9.29 -14.64 -14.78
CA ALA A 243 -9.62 -13.23 -14.69
C ALA A 243 -8.39 -12.38 -14.30
N PHE A 244 -7.51 -12.89 -13.42
CA PHE A 244 -6.24 -12.21 -13.10
C PHE A 244 -5.31 -12.15 -14.33
N GLY A 245 -5.41 -13.09 -15.27
CA GLY A 245 -4.78 -13.03 -16.59
C GLY A 245 -3.27 -13.21 -16.56
N GLY A 246 -2.76 -14.23 -15.88
CA GLY A 246 -1.35 -14.57 -15.88
C GLY A 246 -0.66 -14.52 -14.53
N ARG A 247 0.66 -14.32 -14.50
CA ARG A 247 1.50 -14.34 -13.29
C ARG A 247 2.21 -13.01 -13.01
N LEU A 248 2.29 -12.13 -14.01
CA LEU A 248 2.93 -10.83 -13.86
C LEU A 248 2.08 -9.89 -13.00
N ALA A 249 2.73 -8.97 -12.32
CA ALA A 249 2.07 -7.95 -11.52
C ALA A 249 1.11 -7.10 -12.37
N LEU A 250 0.04 -6.63 -11.75
CA LEU A 250 -0.85 -5.62 -12.34
C LEU A 250 -0.78 -4.32 -11.54
N ASN A 251 -1.03 -3.20 -12.22
CA ASN A 251 -1.22 -1.91 -11.56
C ASN A 251 -2.61 -1.84 -10.93
N LEU A 252 -2.73 -1.35 -9.70
CA LEU A 252 -4.04 -0.96 -9.16
C LEU A 252 -4.46 0.40 -9.75
N PRO A 253 -5.78 0.70 -9.84
CA PRO A 253 -6.25 1.96 -10.37
C PRO A 253 -5.74 3.16 -9.57
N ALA A 254 -5.47 4.26 -10.26
CA ALA A 254 -4.97 5.50 -9.69
C ALA A 254 -5.80 6.70 -10.13
N LEU A 255 -5.95 7.67 -9.25
CA LEU A 255 -6.26 9.04 -9.60
C LEU A 255 -4.94 9.74 -9.96
N ASN A 256 -4.76 10.13 -11.23
CA ASN A 256 -3.60 10.91 -11.65
C ASN A 256 -3.89 12.37 -11.33
N VAL A 257 -3.14 13.00 -10.43
CA VAL A 257 -3.46 14.30 -9.88
C VAL A 257 -2.21 15.15 -9.69
N ARG A 258 -2.29 16.44 -9.98
CA ARG A 258 -1.22 17.42 -9.71
C ARG A 258 -1.33 17.95 -8.29
N VAL A 259 -0.21 18.41 -7.73
CA VAL A 259 -0.18 19.04 -6.41
C VAL A 259 -1.11 20.25 -6.33
N CYS A 260 -1.18 21.10 -7.37
CA CYS A 260 -2.13 22.22 -7.40
C CYS A 260 -3.60 21.76 -7.30
N ASP A 261 -3.95 20.63 -7.94
CA ASP A 261 -5.30 20.07 -7.87
C ASP A 261 -5.59 19.45 -6.49
N MET A 262 -4.59 18.87 -5.83
CA MET A 262 -4.71 18.41 -4.45
C MET A 262 -5.00 19.57 -3.49
N LEU A 263 -4.30 20.69 -3.65
CA LEU A 263 -4.51 21.88 -2.82
C LEU A 263 -5.84 22.60 -3.13
N ALA A 264 -6.29 22.59 -4.38
CA ALA A 264 -7.62 23.07 -4.73
C ALA A 264 -8.71 22.22 -4.07
N ALA A 265 -8.56 20.90 -4.07
CA ALA A 265 -9.47 19.99 -3.38
C ALA A 265 -9.44 20.20 -1.84
N LEU A 266 -8.26 20.46 -1.25
CA LEU A 266 -8.18 20.82 0.18
C LEU A 266 -8.95 22.11 0.47
N GLN A 267 -8.81 23.13 -0.38
CA GLN A 267 -9.58 24.38 -0.24
C GLN A 267 -11.08 24.16 -0.40
N GLU A 268 -11.49 23.31 -1.35
CA GLU A 268 -12.92 22.96 -1.54
C GLU A 268 -13.52 22.33 -0.27
N VAL A 269 -12.80 21.35 0.31
CA VAL A 269 -13.33 20.56 1.43
C VAL A 269 -13.16 21.27 2.77
N ALA A 270 -12.04 21.96 2.99
CA ALA A 270 -11.67 22.50 4.30
C ALA A 270 -11.57 24.04 4.34
N GLY A 271 -11.70 24.70 3.18
CA GLY A 271 -11.67 26.16 3.07
C GLY A 271 -10.25 26.73 2.91
N LYS A 272 -10.23 28.03 2.51
CA LYS A 272 -9.00 28.75 2.17
C LYS A 272 -7.99 28.82 3.32
N GLU A 273 -8.45 29.04 4.55
CA GLU A 273 -7.56 29.18 5.72
C GLU A 273 -6.79 27.91 6.01
N VAL A 274 -7.41 26.72 5.86
CA VAL A 274 -6.74 25.44 6.02
C VAL A 274 -5.74 25.22 4.86
N ARG A 275 -6.13 25.55 3.64
CA ARG A 275 -5.22 25.47 2.48
C ARG A 275 -4.00 26.38 2.64
N ASP A 276 -4.15 27.56 3.19
CA ASP A 276 -3.07 28.54 3.37
C ASP A 276 -2.05 28.14 4.46
N LEU A 277 -2.31 27.08 5.22
CA LEU A 277 -1.30 26.43 6.08
C LEU A 277 -0.25 25.64 5.26
N VAL A 278 -0.47 25.44 3.97
CA VAL A 278 0.54 24.79 3.10
C VAL A 278 1.46 25.84 2.51
N ARG A 279 2.73 25.76 2.83
CA ARG A 279 3.81 26.58 2.27
C ARG A 279 4.62 25.81 1.23
N PHE A 280 5.16 26.49 0.24
CA PHE A 280 6.07 25.92 -0.74
C PHE A 280 7.50 26.27 -0.35
N GLU A 281 8.31 25.24 -0.06
CA GLU A 281 9.75 25.35 0.17
C GLU A 281 10.43 24.22 -0.62
N HIS A 282 10.99 24.56 -1.77
CA HIS A 282 11.58 23.57 -2.67
C HIS A 282 12.79 22.89 -2.05
N ASP A 283 12.72 21.56 -1.90
CA ASP A 283 13.82 20.70 -1.50
C ASP A 283 14.42 20.03 -2.75
N GLN A 284 15.66 20.38 -3.10
CA GLN A 284 16.33 19.83 -4.28
C GLN A 284 16.46 18.31 -4.25
N ARG A 285 16.69 17.71 -3.07
CA ARG A 285 16.83 16.26 -2.90
C ARG A 285 15.48 15.55 -3.18
N ILE A 286 14.41 16.04 -2.57
CA ILE A 286 13.06 15.49 -2.80
C ILE A 286 12.64 15.72 -4.24
N GLY A 287 12.89 16.91 -4.78
CA GLY A 287 12.62 17.23 -6.17
C GLY A 287 13.29 16.29 -7.17
N ALA A 288 14.59 15.97 -6.95
CA ALA A 288 15.33 15.02 -7.78
C ALA A 288 14.78 13.58 -7.70
N ILE A 289 14.34 13.16 -6.52
CA ILE A 289 13.70 11.84 -6.35
C ILE A 289 12.37 11.80 -7.11
N VAL A 290 11.53 12.81 -6.92
CA VAL A 290 10.19 12.90 -7.50
C VAL A 290 10.23 13.03 -9.02
N ALA A 291 11.23 13.70 -9.57
CA ALA A 291 11.43 13.83 -11.02
C ALA A 291 11.60 12.47 -11.74
N ASN A 292 12.01 11.43 -11.01
CA ASN A 292 12.17 10.08 -11.52
C ASN A 292 10.89 9.20 -11.32
N TRP A 293 9.82 9.76 -10.79
CA TRP A 293 8.57 9.01 -10.58
C TRP A 293 7.62 9.15 -11.77
N PRO A 294 6.76 8.15 -11.99
CA PRO A 294 5.68 8.28 -12.98
C PRO A 294 4.75 9.46 -12.67
N GLY A 295 4.49 10.28 -13.69
CA GLY A 295 3.52 11.37 -13.59
C GLY A 295 2.06 10.88 -13.52
N GLY A 296 1.82 9.62 -13.88
CA GLY A 296 0.52 8.96 -13.81
C GLY A 296 0.61 7.49 -14.14
N ALA A 297 -0.51 6.79 -13.94
CA ALA A 297 -0.62 5.36 -14.22
C ALA A 297 -1.98 4.99 -14.84
N THR A 298 -1.99 3.91 -15.62
CA THR A 298 -3.19 3.21 -16.08
C THR A 298 -3.19 1.77 -15.57
N ALA A 299 -4.38 1.18 -15.45
CA ALA A 299 -4.57 -0.12 -14.82
C ALA A 299 -5.64 -0.94 -15.58
N ARG A 300 -5.37 -1.29 -16.84
CA ARG A 300 -6.34 -1.99 -17.72
C ARG A 300 -6.72 -3.35 -17.16
N ARG A 301 -5.76 -4.12 -16.62
CA ARG A 301 -6.03 -5.44 -16.05
C ARG A 301 -6.87 -5.36 -14.78
N ALA A 302 -6.61 -4.38 -13.92
CA ALA A 302 -7.43 -4.15 -12.73
C ALA A 302 -8.83 -3.63 -13.08
N ALA A 303 -8.97 -2.79 -14.12
CA ALA A 303 -10.28 -2.35 -14.61
C ALA A 303 -11.11 -3.52 -15.14
N ALA A 304 -10.50 -4.53 -15.76
CA ALA A 304 -11.18 -5.77 -16.18
C ALA A 304 -11.69 -6.60 -14.99
N LEU A 305 -11.13 -6.41 -13.78
CA LEU A 305 -11.64 -6.97 -12.52
C LEU A 305 -12.74 -6.09 -11.88
N GLY A 306 -13.21 -5.04 -12.55
CA GLY A 306 -14.22 -4.11 -12.07
C GLY A 306 -13.70 -3.01 -11.15
N LEU A 307 -12.38 -2.94 -10.92
CA LEU A 307 -11.76 -1.94 -10.07
C LEU A 307 -11.74 -0.56 -10.74
N LYS A 308 -11.93 0.48 -9.94
CA LYS A 308 -11.96 1.89 -10.39
C LYS A 308 -11.07 2.75 -9.48
N PRO A 309 -10.51 3.85 -9.99
CA PRO A 309 -9.83 4.83 -9.16
C PRO A 309 -10.83 5.56 -8.24
N ASP A 310 -10.33 6.37 -7.33
CA ASP A 310 -11.14 7.37 -6.63
C ASP A 310 -11.74 8.35 -7.65
N ASN A 311 -12.95 8.88 -7.38
CA ASN A 311 -13.61 9.77 -8.32
C ASN A 311 -12.96 11.17 -8.36
N SER A 312 -12.49 11.65 -7.19
CA SER A 312 -11.82 12.93 -7.04
C SER A 312 -10.86 12.93 -5.86
N PHE A 313 -9.94 13.88 -5.83
CA PHE A 313 -9.07 14.05 -4.65
C PHE A 313 -9.83 14.63 -3.45
N ALA A 314 -10.88 15.40 -3.70
CA ALA A 314 -11.80 15.87 -2.66
C ALA A 314 -12.48 14.70 -1.93
N ASP A 315 -12.86 13.64 -2.65
CA ASP A 315 -13.43 12.44 -2.02
C ASP A 315 -12.42 11.69 -1.15
N ILE A 316 -11.14 11.65 -1.57
CA ILE A 316 -10.05 11.11 -0.75
C ILE A 316 -9.92 11.89 0.56
N ILE A 317 -10.00 13.23 0.51
CA ILE A 317 -9.95 14.07 1.71
C ILE A 317 -11.17 13.84 2.60
N ARG A 318 -12.39 13.82 2.02
CA ARG A 318 -13.63 13.56 2.79
C ARG A 318 -13.58 12.19 3.47
N GLN A 319 -13.06 11.18 2.78
CA GLN A 319 -12.88 9.84 3.36
C GLN A 319 -11.90 9.88 4.54
N TYR A 320 -10.76 10.56 4.40
CA TYR A 320 -9.79 10.72 5.48
C TYR A 320 -10.41 11.40 6.70
N ILE A 321 -11.20 12.47 6.52
CA ILE A 321 -11.94 13.16 7.60
C ILE A 321 -12.92 12.20 8.28
N ALA A 322 -13.67 11.41 7.50
CA ALA A 322 -14.62 10.44 8.04
C ALA A 322 -13.90 9.34 8.85
N ASP A 323 -12.78 8.82 8.36
CA ASP A 323 -11.97 7.83 9.07
C ASP A 323 -11.43 8.38 10.41
N CYS A 324 -10.98 9.65 10.44
CA CYS A 324 -10.54 10.31 11.68
C CYS A 324 -11.69 10.45 12.70
N ARG A 325 -12.88 10.83 12.23
CA ARG A 325 -14.07 11.00 13.10
C ARG A 325 -14.55 9.68 13.69
N LEU A 326 -14.38 8.57 12.99
CA LEU A 326 -14.72 7.23 13.48
C LEU A 326 -13.71 6.68 14.50
N GLY A 327 -12.65 7.42 14.80
CA GLY A 327 -11.64 7.00 15.76
C GLY A 327 -10.79 5.83 15.31
N ALA A 328 -10.81 5.51 14.00
CA ALA A 328 -10.00 4.44 13.42
C ALA A 328 -8.50 4.64 13.63
N ASP A 329 -8.09 5.88 13.91
CA ASP A 329 -6.70 6.27 14.15
C ASP A 329 -6.65 7.19 15.41
N ALA A 330 -6.50 6.59 16.57
CA ALA A 330 -6.39 7.30 17.84
C ALA A 330 -5.22 8.31 17.81
N GLY A 331 -5.51 9.59 18.08
CA GLY A 331 -4.53 10.67 18.17
C GLY A 331 -4.48 11.61 16.96
N ILE A 332 -5.28 11.38 15.90
CA ILE A 332 -5.42 12.34 14.81
C ILE A 332 -6.45 13.40 15.21
N THR A 333 -6.07 14.66 15.05
CA THR A 333 -6.95 15.81 15.32
C THR A 333 -7.38 16.47 14.02
N LEU A 334 -8.60 16.97 13.98
CA LEU A 334 -9.15 17.77 12.87
C LEU A 334 -9.33 19.24 13.30
N LYS A 335 -8.43 19.76 14.12
CA LYS A 335 -8.50 21.13 14.68
C LYS A 335 -8.59 22.23 13.62
N GLY A 336 -8.03 21.99 12.43
CA GLY A 336 -8.18 22.91 11.30
C GLY A 336 -9.63 23.06 10.82
N LEU A 337 -10.52 22.14 11.20
CA LEU A 337 -11.95 22.19 10.89
C LEU A 337 -12.81 22.72 12.05
N ASP A 338 -12.22 23.01 13.22
CA ASP A 338 -12.96 23.52 14.38
C ASP A 338 -13.60 24.89 14.06
N GLY A 339 -14.88 25.03 14.38
CA GLY A 339 -15.67 26.23 14.09
C GLY A 339 -16.35 26.27 12.72
N ARG A 340 -16.23 25.20 11.90
CA ARG A 340 -16.92 25.07 10.61
C ARG A 340 -17.99 23.96 10.71
N SER A 341 -19.25 24.32 10.49
CA SER A 341 -20.30 23.34 10.18
C SER A 341 -19.97 22.68 8.83
N ALA A 342 -19.83 21.37 8.86
CA ALA A 342 -19.63 20.54 7.67
C ALA A 342 -20.89 20.48 6.81
#